data_966f2baf41489481b176e2786a660306
#
_entry.id   966f2baf41489481b176e2786a660306
#
_cell.length_a   1.000
_cell.length_b   1.000
_cell.length_c   1.000
_cell.angle_alpha   90.00
_cell.angle_beta   90.00
_cell.angle_gamma   90.00
#
_symmetry.space_group_name_H-M   'P 1'
#
loop_
_entity.id
_entity.type
_entity.pdbx_description
1 polymer ?
#
loop_
_entity_poly.entity_id
_entity_poly.type
_entity_poly.pdbx_seq_one_letter_code
_entity_poly.pdbx_strand_id
1 'polypeptide(L)'
;DALNRQRLLDAQTFIRDELAQEGIPFAEIEQRLVPVPGDENEVDVFINVTEGQRVTVAQVQFSGNESGGDDDLRGAMGIKREGFWWFRGGSFNEIDYDSDLESNIPALYRSQGFLDAEVVSDTVVVDPTTGKARLEITLQEGQQYRLNSFSVSGNSEFEEEEFSSLFTSGEGGVLSSLGLGGGESTNVEGNIFDVEAFNGAISQALEWYRNEGYLYAEINPVITRLESEDGSSPMVDAAWEVQEGPLALINRVSIVGNDFTHEWVIRNQLTVIPGDVYSQDRLIRSYQSVSSLGFFETPMPFPDIEPTESGDVDITFEVAE
;
A
#
# COMPACT_ATOMS: atom_id res chain seq x y z
N ASP A 1 -14.87 -4.64 -38.49
CA ASP A 1 -15.61 -3.84 -37.49
C ASP A 1 -15.68 -2.40 -37.96
N ALA A 2 -16.83 -1.73 -37.74
CA ALA A 2 -16.95 -0.30 -38.07
C ALA A 2 -15.91 0.53 -37.30
N LEU A 3 -15.24 1.46 -37.99
CA LEU A 3 -14.27 2.37 -37.40
C LEU A 3 -14.93 3.16 -36.28
N ASN A 4 -14.51 2.92 -35.04
CA ASN A 4 -14.98 3.65 -33.88
C ASN A 4 -13.95 4.72 -33.47
N ARG A 5 -14.28 5.98 -33.73
CA ARG A 5 -13.41 7.13 -33.42
C ARG A 5 -13.11 7.22 -31.92
N GLN A 6 -14.05 6.84 -31.05
CA GLN A 6 -13.81 6.85 -29.62
C GLN A 6 -12.72 5.85 -29.22
N ARG A 7 -12.77 4.63 -29.76
CA ARG A 7 -11.71 3.63 -29.51
C ARG A 7 -10.33 4.07 -29.99
N LEU A 8 -10.27 4.86 -31.07
CA LEU A 8 -8.99 5.42 -31.53
C LEU A 8 -8.45 6.49 -30.58
N LEU A 9 -9.31 7.34 -30.04
CA LEU A 9 -8.93 8.32 -29.01
C LEU A 9 -8.52 7.63 -27.71
N ASP A 10 -9.26 6.61 -27.31
CA ASP A 10 -8.94 5.81 -26.12
C ASP A 10 -7.56 5.13 -26.28
N ALA A 11 -7.27 4.58 -27.46
CA ALA A 11 -5.97 3.98 -27.76
C ALA A 11 -4.83 5.01 -27.75
N GLN A 12 -5.06 6.24 -28.25
CA GLN A 12 -4.09 7.32 -28.17
C GLN A 12 -3.80 7.72 -26.74
N THR A 13 -4.86 7.88 -25.93
CA THR A 13 -4.73 8.21 -24.51
C THR A 13 -3.97 7.12 -23.78
N PHE A 14 -4.34 5.86 -23.97
CA PHE A 14 -3.66 4.72 -23.38
C PHE A 14 -2.15 4.69 -23.71
N ILE A 15 -1.79 4.85 -25.00
CA ILE A 15 -0.36 4.87 -25.40
C ILE A 15 0.38 6.05 -24.77
N ARG A 16 -0.26 7.22 -24.68
CA ARG A 16 0.34 8.40 -24.05
C ARG A 16 0.57 8.17 -22.58
N ASP A 17 -0.40 7.61 -21.86
CA ASP A 17 -0.35 7.35 -20.44
C ASP A 17 0.73 6.30 -20.12
N GLU A 18 0.83 5.23 -20.91
CA GLU A 18 1.89 4.22 -20.80
C GLU A 18 3.29 4.83 -21.01
N LEU A 19 3.45 5.67 -22.03
CA LEU A 19 4.74 6.36 -22.27
C LEU A 19 5.08 7.37 -21.17
N ALA A 20 4.08 8.06 -20.62
CA ALA A 20 4.27 8.96 -19.51
C ALA A 20 4.72 8.21 -18.23
N GLN A 21 4.13 7.03 -17.95
CA GLN A 21 4.57 6.15 -16.86
C GLN A 21 6.02 5.68 -17.02
N GLU A 22 6.46 5.46 -18.26
CA GLU A 22 7.86 5.14 -18.60
C GLU A 22 8.80 6.36 -18.58
N GLY A 23 8.28 7.54 -18.20
CA GLY A 23 9.02 8.79 -18.12
C GLY A 23 9.15 9.54 -19.43
N ILE A 24 8.24 9.33 -20.38
CA ILE A 24 8.20 10.00 -21.71
C ILE A 24 6.85 10.74 -21.87
N PRO A 25 6.56 11.76 -21.05
CA PRO A 25 5.26 12.45 -21.05
C PRO A 25 5.02 13.32 -22.31
N PHE A 26 6.05 13.60 -23.09
CA PHE A 26 5.99 14.49 -24.27
C PHE A 26 5.93 13.72 -25.60
N ALA A 27 5.50 12.44 -25.59
CA ALA A 27 5.33 11.70 -26.82
C ALA A 27 4.22 12.30 -27.71
N GLU A 28 4.53 12.50 -28.96
CA GLU A 28 3.57 12.92 -29.97
C GLU A 28 2.98 11.69 -30.66
N ILE A 29 1.64 11.59 -30.64
CA ILE A 29 0.92 10.45 -31.22
C ILE A 29 0.02 10.97 -32.33
N GLU A 30 0.35 10.61 -33.59
CA GLU A 30 -0.40 10.98 -34.75
C GLU A 30 -1.13 9.77 -35.30
N GLN A 31 -2.41 9.96 -35.64
CA GLN A 31 -3.23 8.96 -36.34
C GLN A 31 -3.41 9.32 -37.79
N ARG A 32 -3.21 8.35 -38.67
CA ARG A 32 -3.48 8.47 -40.08
C ARG A 32 -4.35 7.33 -40.56
N LEU A 33 -5.48 7.67 -41.15
CA LEU A 33 -6.39 6.73 -41.81
C LEU A 33 -6.08 6.68 -43.29
N VAL A 34 -5.83 5.50 -43.81
CA VAL A 34 -5.54 5.29 -45.25
C VAL A 34 -6.59 4.33 -45.82
N PRO A 35 -7.39 4.74 -46.82
CA PRO A 35 -8.33 3.86 -47.48
C PRO A 35 -7.62 2.65 -48.11
N VAL A 36 -8.18 1.45 -47.96
CA VAL A 36 -7.64 0.24 -48.56
C VAL A 36 -7.99 0.25 -50.09
N PRO A 37 -7.00 0.14 -50.98
CA PRO A 37 -7.27 0.12 -52.42
C PRO A 37 -8.15 -1.07 -52.82
N GLY A 38 -9.32 -0.77 -53.34
CA GLY A 38 -10.27 -1.80 -53.84
C GLY A 38 -11.39 -2.15 -52.85
N ASP A 39 -11.41 -1.58 -51.66
CA ASP A 39 -12.54 -1.68 -50.74
C ASP A 39 -12.91 -0.29 -50.18
N GLU A 40 -14.10 0.21 -50.54
CA GLU A 40 -14.57 1.54 -50.11
C GLU A 40 -14.99 1.60 -48.66
N ASN A 41 -15.11 0.45 -47.98
CA ASN A 41 -15.55 0.35 -46.60
C ASN A 41 -14.43 0.00 -45.63
N GLU A 42 -13.19 -0.19 -46.08
CA GLU A 42 -12.04 -0.51 -45.24
C GLU A 42 -11.02 0.63 -45.21
N VAL A 43 -10.47 0.86 -44.01
CA VAL A 43 -9.38 1.82 -43.78
C VAL A 43 -8.31 1.18 -42.92
N ASP A 44 -7.07 1.36 -43.32
CA ASP A 44 -5.92 1.07 -42.45
C ASP A 44 -5.69 2.22 -41.46
N VAL A 45 -5.49 1.88 -40.21
CA VAL A 45 -5.18 2.83 -39.16
C VAL A 45 -3.70 2.76 -38.87
N PHE A 46 -2.99 3.83 -39.10
CA PHE A 46 -1.59 3.99 -38.73
C PHE A 46 -1.51 4.89 -37.52
N ILE A 47 -0.85 4.42 -36.46
CA ILE A 47 -0.53 5.18 -35.25
C ILE A 47 0.99 5.40 -35.29
N ASN A 48 1.40 6.65 -35.54
CA ASN A 48 2.80 7.04 -35.50
C ASN A 48 3.07 7.62 -34.12
N VAL A 49 4.05 7.05 -33.43
CA VAL A 49 4.51 7.52 -32.11
C VAL A 49 5.90 8.12 -32.29
N THR A 50 6.02 9.39 -31.98
CA THR A 50 7.31 10.07 -31.86
C THR A 50 7.60 10.24 -30.39
N GLU A 51 8.49 9.40 -29.86
CA GLU A 51 8.93 9.50 -28.47
C GLU A 51 9.62 10.86 -28.25
N GLY A 52 9.19 11.57 -27.22
CA GLY A 52 9.88 12.77 -26.74
C GLY A 52 11.13 12.40 -25.92
N GLN A 53 11.71 13.40 -25.30
CA GLN A 53 12.81 13.15 -24.35
C GLN A 53 12.26 12.50 -23.09
N ARG A 54 13.02 11.53 -22.55
CA ARG A 54 12.75 10.98 -21.23
C ARG A 54 12.97 12.06 -20.18
N VAL A 55 11.98 12.26 -19.31
CA VAL A 55 12.09 13.22 -18.22
C VAL A 55 12.79 12.55 -17.03
N THR A 56 13.83 13.18 -16.53
CA THR A 56 14.58 12.73 -15.36
C THR A 56 14.61 13.81 -14.28
N VAL A 57 14.47 13.41 -13.02
CA VAL A 57 14.47 14.32 -11.88
C VAL A 57 15.89 14.73 -11.55
N ALA A 58 16.26 15.95 -11.92
CA ALA A 58 17.59 16.50 -11.64
C ALA A 58 17.67 17.11 -10.23
N GLN A 59 16.58 17.72 -9.75
CA GLN A 59 16.56 18.42 -8.47
C GLN A 59 15.19 18.33 -7.82
N VAL A 60 15.17 18.17 -6.48
CA VAL A 60 14.00 18.33 -5.63
C VAL A 60 14.31 19.41 -4.60
N GLN A 61 13.46 20.42 -4.52
CA GLN A 61 13.55 21.52 -3.57
C GLN A 61 12.31 21.53 -2.68
N PHE A 62 12.54 21.66 -1.38
CA PHE A 62 11.47 21.79 -0.40
C PHE A 62 11.47 23.19 0.19
N SER A 63 10.31 23.63 0.64
CA SER A 63 10.11 24.86 1.39
C SER A 63 9.01 24.65 2.44
N GLY A 64 9.14 25.33 3.59
CA GLY A 64 8.22 25.14 4.72
C GLY A 64 8.55 23.95 5.62
N ASN A 65 9.63 23.21 5.36
CA ASN A 65 10.12 22.09 6.14
C ASN A 65 11.10 22.59 7.22
N GLU A 66 10.56 23.22 8.27
CA GLU A 66 11.38 23.80 9.35
C GLU A 66 11.92 22.72 10.31
N SER A 67 11.17 21.63 10.49
CA SER A 67 11.48 20.53 11.43
C SER A 67 12.14 19.34 10.73
N GLY A 68 11.89 19.13 9.44
CA GLY A 68 12.39 18.01 8.64
C GLY A 68 13.58 18.38 7.76
N GLY A 69 14.59 17.51 7.70
CA GLY A 69 15.71 17.67 6.77
C GLY A 69 15.32 17.35 5.32
N ASP A 70 15.82 18.13 4.36
CA ASP A 70 15.64 17.84 2.92
C ASP A 70 16.07 16.42 2.54
N ASP A 71 17.07 15.86 3.21
CA ASP A 71 17.57 14.51 2.90
C ASP A 71 16.61 13.42 3.39
N ASP A 72 15.94 13.63 4.51
CA ASP A 72 14.92 12.73 5.03
C ASP A 72 13.69 12.73 4.11
N LEU A 73 13.24 13.92 3.69
CA LEU A 73 12.15 14.06 2.72
C LEU A 73 12.48 13.39 1.38
N ARG A 74 13.68 13.60 0.84
CA ARG A 74 14.13 12.90 -0.37
C ARG A 74 14.25 11.39 -0.16
N GLY A 75 14.58 10.98 1.06
CA GLY A 75 14.64 9.56 1.45
C GLY A 75 13.28 8.89 1.42
N ALA A 76 12.24 9.58 1.90
CA ALA A 76 10.86 9.09 1.96
C ALA A 76 10.20 9.00 0.58
N MET A 77 10.56 9.87 -0.37
CA MET A 77 9.99 9.85 -1.72
C MET A 77 10.30 8.55 -2.46
N GLY A 78 9.33 8.04 -3.22
CA GLY A 78 9.49 6.96 -4.20
C GLY A 78 10.30 7.40 -5.40
N ILE A 79 10.03 8.61 -5.91
CA ILE A 79 10.83 9.22 -6.97
C ILE A 79 12.25 9.52 -6.47
N LYS A 80 13.23 9.03 -7.22
CA LYS A 80 14.65 9.26 -6.92
C LYS A 80 15.28 10.21 -7.93
N ARG A 81 16.18 11.05 -7.45
CA ARG A 81 17.01 11.90 -8.33
C ARG A 81 17.90 11.02 -9.22
N GLU A 82 18.17 11.51 -10.43
CA GLU A 82 19.22 10.94 -11.28
C GLU A 82 20.55 10.86 -10.51
N GLY A 83 21.22 9.71 -10.55
CA GLY A 83 22.48 9.48 -9.86
C GLY A 83 23.68 9.56 -10.82
N PHE A 84 24.88 9.73 -10.27
CA PHE A 84 26.13 9.70 -11.04
C PHE A 84 26.39 8.35 -11.75
N TRP A 85 25.76 7.27 -11.26
CA TRP A 85 25.90 5.94 -11.83
C TRP A 85 24.77 5.69 -12.87
N TRP A 86 25.15 5.30 -14.08
CA TRP A 86 24.29 5.08 -15.25
C TRP A 86 23.10 4.11 -15.08
N PHE A 87 23.04 3.36 -14.01
CA PHE A 87 21.94 2.45 -13.65
C PHE A 87 20.94 3.04 -12.64
N ARG A 88 21.11 4.29 -12.18
CA ARG A 88 20.13 5.03 -11.37
C ARG A 88 19.48 6.08 -12.25
N GLY A 89 18.44 5.67 -12.97
CA GLY A 89 17.78 6.53 -13.99
C GLY A 89 16.77 7.42 -13.37
N GLY A 90 16.63 7.97 -12.36
CA GLY A 90 15.66 8.96 -11.81
C GLY A 90 14.56 9.42 -12.78
N SER A 91 13.91 8.50 -13.49
CA SER A 91 12.81 8.86 -14.40
C SER A 91 11.65 9.45 -13.63
N PHE A 92 11.05 10.50 -14.18
CA PHE A 92 9.83 11.06 -13.63
C PHE A 92 8.65 10.17 -14.00
N ASN A 93 7.88 9.78 -13.00
CA ASN A 93 6.62 9.08 -13.14
C ASN A 93 5.57 9.87 -12.33
N GLU A 94 4.49 10.25 -12.96
CA GLU A 94 3.45 11.09 -12.35
C GLU A 94 2.73 10.35 -11.20
N ILE A 95 2.46 9.05 -11.36
CA ILE A 95 1.80 8.24 -10.33
C ILE A 95 2.66 8.14 -9.06
N ASP A 96 3.97 7.88 -9.24
CA ASP A 96 4.90 7.85 -8.12
C ASP A 96 5.03 9.23 -7.46
N TYR A 97 4.98 10.30 -8.26
CA TYR A 97 5.05 11.66 -7.76
C TYR A 97 3.81 12.04 -6.95
N ASP A 98 2.62 11.73 -7.47
CA ASP A 98 1.36 11.94 -6.74
C ASP A 98 1.35 11.14 -5.42
N SER A 99 1.81 9.89 -5.46
CA SER A 99 1.98 9.07 -4.25
C SER A 99 2.96 9.70 -3.25
N ASP A 100 4.04 10.32 -3.73
CA ASP A 100 4.98 11.03 -2.86
C ASP A 100 4.33 12.23 -2.16
N LEU A 101 3.52 13.03 -2.90
CA LEU A 101 2.85 14.21 -2.35
C LEU A 101 1.70 13.85 -1.40
N GLU A 102 0.90 12.84 -1.75
CA GLU A 102 -0.32 12.49 -1.01
C GLU A 102 -0.08 11.52 0.14
N SER A 103 0.96 10.68 0.05
CA SER A 103 1.17 9.57 0.97
C SER A 103 2.55 9.59 1.63
N ASN A 104 3.64 9.52 0.86
CA ASN A 104 4.96 9.26 1.41
C ASN A 104 5.51 10.43 2.25
N ILE A 105 5.40 11.66 1.75
CA ILE A 105 5.83 12.85 2.50
C ILE A 105 4.94 13.07 3.74
N PRO A 106 3.60 13.05 3.64
CA PRO A 106 2.76 13.15 4.83
C PRO A 106 3.00 12.02 5.84
N ALA A 107 3.25 10.77 5.40
CA ALA A 107 3.55 9.67 6.32
C ALA A 107 4.84 9.90 7.12
N LEU A 108 5.89 10.43 6.47
CA LEU A 108 7.12 10.81 7.20
C LEU A 108 6.82 11.80 8.32
N TYR A 109 6.03 12.83 8.04
CA TYR A 109 5.67 13.82 9.06
C TYR A 109 4.77 13.24 10.15
N ARG A 110 3.80 12.41 9.81
CA ARG A 110 2.93 11.72 10.77
C ARG A 110 3.72 10.79 11.70
N SER A 111 4.77 10.13 11.20
CA SER A 111 5.66 9.33 12.03
C SER A 111 6.48 10.18 13.02
N GLN A 112 6.63 11.47 12.75
CA GLN A 112 7.31 12.45 13.59
C GLN A 112 6.34 13.29 14.42
N GLY A 113 5.07 12.92 14.50
CA GLY A 113 4.05 13.57 15.31
C GLY A 113 3.36 14.80 14.69
N PHE A 114 3.62 15.11 13.44
CA PHE A 114 2.97 16.21 12.74
C PHE A 114 1.69 15.74 12.05
N LEU A 115 0.59 15.72 12.79
CA LEU A 115 -0.69 15.17 12.31
C LEU A 115 -1.33 16.00 11.20
N ASP A 116 -1.03 17.28 11.15
CA ASP A 116 -1.63 18.25 10.24
C ASP A 116 -0.68 18.63 9.10
N ALA A 117 0.41 17.87 8.93
CA ALA A 117 1.36 18.12 7.85
C ALA A 117 0.74 17.81 6.49
N GLU A 118 0.88 18.76 5.59
CA GLU A 118 0.35 18.66 4.23
C GLU A 118 1.26 19.31 3.20
N VAL A 119 1.16 18.83 1.96
CA VAL A 119 1.75 19.51 0.80
C VAL A 119 0.77 20.58 0.34
N VAL A 120 1.16 21.85 0.49
CA VAL A 120 0.31 23.02 0.15
C VAL A 120 0.32 23.29 -1.35
N SER A 121 1.46 23.12 -1.98
CA SER A 121 1.61 23.29 -3.43
C SER A 121 2.86 22.59 -3.92
N ASP A 122 2.82 22.23 -5.19
CA ASP A 122 3.97 21.68 -5.91
C ASP A 122 4.07 22.29 -7.31
N THR A 123 5.25 22.16 -7.91
CA THR A 123 5.50 22.59 -9.28
C THR A 123 6.57 21.70 -9.92
N VAL A 124 6.27 21.20 -11.10
CA VAL A 124 7.21 20.44 -11.92
C VAL A 124 7.68 21.32 -13.08
N VAL A 125 8.95 21.70 -13.07
CA VAL A 125 9.57 22.50 -14.13
C VAL A 125 10.48 21.62 -14.96
N VAL A 126 10.11 21.36 -16.21
CA VAL A 126 10.89 20.53 -17.14
C VAL A 126 11.61 21.42 -18.16
N ASP A 127 12.91 21.23 -18.31
CA ASP A 127 13.68 21.81 -19.41
C ASP A 127 13.42 21.00 -20.70
N PRO A 128 12.75 21.59 -21.69
CA PRO A 128 12.38 20.88 -22.91
C PRO A 128 13.59 20.47 -23.77
N THR A 129 14.76 21.08 -23.54
CA THR A 129 15.99 20.80 -24.29
C THR A 129 16.73 19.58 -23.74
N THR A 130 16.71 19.43 -22.42
CA THR A 130 17.49 18.39 -21.72
C THR A 130 16.64 17.28 -21.13
N GLY A 131 15.30 17.43 -21.06
CA GLY A 131 14.40 16.52 -20.38
C GLY A 131 14.57 16.50 -18.86
N LYS A 132 15.30 17.47 -18.27
CA LYS A 132 15.56 17.51 -16.84
C LYS A 132 14.45 18.24 -16.09
N ALA A 133 13.88 17.57 -15.10
CA ALA A 133 12.85 18.11 -14.23
C ALA A 133 13.45 18.63 -12.92
N ARG A 134 12.92 19.77 -12.47
CA ARG A 134 13.06 20.26 -11.12
C ARG A 134 11.70 20.26 -10.45
N LEU A 135 11.62 19.60 -9.29
CA LEU A 135 10.44 19.55 -8.45
C LEU A 135 10.56 20.59 -7.35
N GLU A 136 9.56 21.43 -7.18
CA GLU A 136 9.46 22.43 -6.12
C GLU A 136 8.23 22.09 -5.28
N ILE A 137 8.41 21.73 -4.00
CA ILE A 137 7.36 21.24 -3.11
C ILE A 137 7.31 22.18 -1.90
N THR A 138 6.12 22.71 -1.63
CA THR A 138 5.88 23.58 -0.48
C THR A 138 5.05 22.83 0.55
N LEU A 139 5.54 22.79 1.77
CA LEU A 139 4.98 22.06 2.89
C LEU A 139 4.44 23.01 3.95
N GLN A 140 3.42 22.53 4.67
CA GLN A 140 2.97 23.11 5.93
C GLN A 140 3.02 22.00 6.97
N GLU A 141 3.94 22.10 7.95
CA GLU A 141 4.16 21.01 8.91
C GLU A 141 3.06 20.95 10.00
N GLY A 142 2.49 22.09 10.36
CA GLY A 142 1.57 22.17 11.49
C GLY A 142 2.27 22.07 12.83
N GLN A 143 1.58 21.52 13.84
CA GLN A 143 2.10 21.33 15.19
C GLN A 143 2.54 19.88 15.42
N GLN A 144 3.62 19.70 16.19
CA GLN A 144 4.08 18.38 16.61
C GLN A 144 3.36 17.95 17.88
N TYR A 145 2.65 16.83 17.80
CA TYR A 145 1.85 16.27 18.90
C TYR A 145 2.62 15.21 19.68
N ARG A 146 2.30 15.13 20.98
CA ARG A 146 2.79 14.09 21.90
C ARG A 146 1.64 13.22 22.37
N LEU A 147 1.92 11.95 22.67
CA LEU A 147 0.93 11.05 23.24
C LEU A 147 0.67 11.43 24.70
N ASN A 148 -0.59 11.67 25.05
CA ASN A 148 -1.02 11.86 26.43
C ASN A 148 -1.42 10.52 27.07
N SER A 149 -2.31 9.79 26.39
CA SER A 149 -2.77 8.47 26.86
C SER A 149 -3.12 7.56 25.68
N PHE A 150 -3.05 6.26 25.93
CA PHE A 150 -3.60 5.24 25.04
C PHE A 150 -4.63 4.40 25.79
N SER A 151 -5.71 4.03 25.12
CA SER A 151 -6.74 3.16 25.69
C SER A 151 -7.37 2.26 24.62
N VAL A 152 -7.87 1.11 25.04
CA VAL A 152 -8.61 0.17 24.19
C VAL A 152 -9.99 -0.07 24.80
N SER A 153 -11.00 -0.16 23.95
CA SER A 153 -12.37 -0.46 24.35
C SER A 153 -12.99 -1.52 23.44
N GLY A 154 -13.90 -2.34 23.99
CA GLY A 154 -14.57 -3.41 23.25
C GLY A 154 -13.75 -4.69 23.08
N ASN A 155 -12.53 -4.73 23.61
CA ASN A 155 -11.68 -5.91 23.68
C ASN A 155 -12.13 -6.82 24.83
N SER A 156 -12.28 -8.10 24.56
CA SER A 156 -12.60 -9.16 25.54
C SER A 156 -11.58 -10.28 25.52
N GLU A 157 -10.98 -10.53 24.35
CA GLU A 157 -10.02 -11.62 24.13
C GLU A 157 -8.61 -11.27 24.58
N PHE A 158 -8.18 -10.02 24.35
CA PHE A 158 -6.82 -9.56 24.68
C PHE A 158 -6.85 -8.40 25.68
N GLU A 159 -5.81 -8.31 26.53
CA GLU A 159 -5.68 -7.23 27.49
C GLU A 159 -5.11 -5.95 26.83
N GLU A 160 -5.38 -4.78 27.40
CA GLU A 160 -4.92 -3.47 26.86
C GLU A 160 -3.38 -3.40 26.79
N GLU A 161 -2.69 -3.99 27.76
CA GLU A 161 -1.23 -4.03 27.83
C GLU A 161 -0.61 -4.81 26.65
N GLU A 162 -1.31 -5.82 26.14
CA GLU A 162 -0.84 -6.58 24.97
C GLU A 162 -0.86 -5.70 23.72
N PHE A 163 -1.93 -4.93 23.51
CA PHE A 163 -2.03 -3.98 22.40
C PHE A 163 -0.98 -2.87 22.47
N SER A 164 -0.75 -2.31 23.66
CA SER A 164 0.24 -1.26 23.82
C SER A 164 1.65 -1.74 23.47
N SER A 165 1.95 -3.03 23.68
CA SER A 165 3.24 -3.61 23.33
C SER A 165 3.54 -3.57 21.83
N LEU A 166 2.51 -3.55 20.96
CA LEU A 166 2.66 -3.57 19.50
C LEU A 166 3.31 -2.30 18.94
N PHE A 167 3.11 -1.15 19.57
CA PHE A 167 3.66 0.11 19.10
C PHE A 167 4.65 0.77 20.06
N THR A 168 4.88 0.17 21.24
CA THR A 168 5.93 0.58 22.15
C THR A 168 7.24 -0.18 21.94
N SER A 169 7.19 -1.40 21.42
CA SER A 169 8.37 -2.20 21.07
C SER A 169 8.73 -1.99 19.61
N GLY A 170 9.87 -1.39 19.34
CA GLY A 170 10.32 -0.91 18.01
C GLY A 170 10.56 -1.92 16.89
N GLU A 171 9.90 -3.07 16.88
CA GLU A 171 10.08 -4.10 15.83
C GLU A 171 9.07 -4.02 14.65
N GLY A 172 8.08 -3.12 14.68
CA GLY A 172 6.90 -3.22 13.80
C GLY A 172 6.64 -2.09 12.81
N GLY A 173 7.40 -1.03 12.75
CA GLY A 173 7.14 0.05 11.80
C GLY A 173 7.51 -0.34 10.34
N VAL A 174 6.60 -0.11 9.39
CA VAL A 174 6.86 -0.31 7.93
C VAL A 174 8.13 0.41 7.48
N LEU A 175 8.50 1.51 8.14
CA LEU A 175 9.72 2.28 7.89
C LEU A 175 11.00 1.59 8.38
N SER A 176 10.93 0.72 9.41
CA SER A 176 12.08 -0.05 9.86
C SER A 176 12.48 -1.13 8.84
N SER A 177 11.49 -1.69 8.12
CA SER A 177 11.73 -2.66 7.04
C SER A 177 12.34 -2.02 5.79
N LEU A 178 12.19 -0.71 5.63
CA LEU A 178 12.79 0.08 4.53
C LEU A 178 14.16 0.68 4.88
N GLY A 179 14.66 0.45 6.11
CA GLY A 179 15.93 1.04 6.57
C GLY A 179 15.87 2.56 6.78
N LEU A 180 14.68 3.13 6.81
CA LEU A 180 14.41 4.55 7.03
C LEU A 180 13.79 4.72 8.43
N GLY A 181 14.61 4.86 9.43
CA GLY A 181 14.17 5.08 10.80
C GLY A 181 14.54 3.92 11.73
N GLY A 182 15.74 3.92 12.20
CA GLY A 182 16.21 3.15 13.36
C GLY A 182 15.93 3.90 14.66
N GLY A 183 14.68 4.36 14.87
CA GLY A 183 14.22 4.86 16.14
C GLY A 183 13.36 3.79 16.81
N GLU A 184 13.61 3.51 18.08
CA GLU A 184 12.68 2.75 18.91
C GLU A 184 11.30 3.40 18.77
N SER A 185 10.28 2.60 18.40
CA SER A 185 8.90 3.07 18.39
C SER A 185 8.59 3.66 19.77
N THR A 186 8.26 4.92 19.82
CA THR A 186 8.29 5.69 21.04
C THR A 186 6.90 6.19 21.45
N ASN A 187 5.84 5.51 21.03
CA ASN A 187 4.48 5.81 21.45
C ASN A 187 4.28 5.47 22.95
N VAL A 188 5.12 6.08 23.78
CA VAL A 188 5.02 6.10 25.22
C VAL A 188 4.46 7.46 25.62
N GLU A 189 3.64 7.49 26.66
CA GLU A 189 3.07 8.74 27.19
C GLU A 189 4.15 9.82 27.40
N GLY A 190 3.88 11.02 26.92
CA GLY A 190 4.79 12.16 26.92
C GLY A 190 5.78 12.23 25.75
N ASN A 191 5.95 11.17 24.97
CA ASN A 191 6.81 11.15 23.79
C ASN A 191 6.07 11.66 22.54
N ILE A 192 6.81 11.89 21.47
CA ILE A 192 6.25 12.22 20.15
C ILE A 192 5.31 11.09 19.71
N PHE A 193 4.13 11.46 19.21
CA PHE A 193 3.14 10.49 18.77
C PHE A 193 3.39 10.08 17.33
N ASP A 194 3.87 8.85 17.14
CA ASP A 194 4.05 8.24 15.82
C ASP A 194 2.72 7.61 15.35
N VAL A 195 2.01 8.33 14.49
CA VAL A 195 0.70 7.89 13.95
C VAL A 195 0.84 6.70 13.01
N GLU A 196 1.95 6.63 12.28
CA GLU A 196 2.18 5.52 11.34
C GLU A 196 2.42 4.20 12.09
N ALA A 197 3.21 4.24 13.17
CA ALA A 197 3.37 3.08 14.05
C ALA A 197 2.07 2.70 14.74
N PHE A 198 1.29 3.69 15.19
CA PHE A 198 -0.02 3.46 15.81
C PHE A 198 -1.02 2.79 14.86
N ASN A 199 -1.10 3.24 13.61
CA ASN A 199 -1.96 2.64 12.59
C ASN A 199 -1.42 1.28 12.11
N GLY A 200 -0.11 1.14 11.97
CA GLY A 200 0.53 -0.10 11.58
C GLY A 200 0.30 -1.24 12.57
N ALA A 201 0.27 -0.92 13.87
CA ALA A 201 0.00 -1.87 14.93
C ALA A 201 -1.42 -2.47 14.87
N ILE A 202 -2.40 -1.77 14.29
CA ILE A 202 -3.75 -2.30 14.09
C ILE A 202 -3.73 -3.56 13.22
N SER A 203 -2.92 -3.59 12.16
CA SER A 203 -2.81 -4.75 11.29
C SER A 203 -2.30 -5.98 12.04
N GLN A 204 -1.34 -5.80 12.95
CA GLN A 204 -0.81 -6.86 13.80
C GLN A 204 -1.84 -7.33 14.84
N ALA A 205 -2.56 -6.40 15.45
CA ALA A 205 -3.65 -6.73 16.38
C ALA A 205 -4.76 -7.54 15.67
N LEU A 206 -5.13 -7.16 14.44
CA LEU A 206 -6.10 -7.91 13.65
C LEU A 206 -5.59 -9.31 13.26
N GLU A 207 -4.28 -9.51 13.07
CA GLU A 207 -3.70 -10.84 12.89
C GLU A 207 -3.87 -11.71 14.13
N TRP A 208 -3.69 -11.17 15.34
CA TRP A 208 -3.98 -11.88 16.58
C TRP A 208 -5.43 -12.34 16.64
N TYR A 209 -6.38 -11.44 16.40
CA TYR A 209 -7.79 -11.77 16.37
C TYR A 209 -8.12 -12.88 15.35
N ARG A 210 -7.57 -12.79 14.13
CA ARG A 210 -7.78 -13.82 13.11
C ARG A 210 -7.17 -15.17 13.47
N ASN A 211 -6.11 -15.18 14.28
CA ASN A 211 -5.50 -16.43 14.74
C ASN A 211 -6.32 -17.11 15.85
N GLU A 212 -7.05 -16.33 16.63
CA GLU A 212 -7.97 -16.83 17.65
C GLU A 212 -9.41 -17.05 17.12
N GLY A 213 -9.63 -16.89 15.81
CA GLY A 213 -10.90 -17.18 15.15
C GLY A 213 -11.84 -15.99 14.99
N TYR A 214 -11.45 -14.81 15.40
CA TYR A 214 -12.25 -13.59 15.21
C TYR A 214 -11.97 -12.97 13.83
N LEU A 215 -12.38 -13.67 12.79
CA LEU A 215 -12.13 -13.29 11.39
C LEU A 215 -12.72 -11.91 11.04
N TYR A 216 -13.82 -11.54 11.68
CA TYR A 216 -14.58 -10.32 11.42
C TYR A 216 -14.23 -9.20 12.39
N ALA A 217 -13.14 -9.34 13.13
CA ALA A 217 -12.69 -8.29 14.04
C ALA A 217 -12.33 -7.01 13.27
N GLU A 218 -12.78 -5.89 13.81
CA GLU A 218 -12.49 -4.54 13.30
C GLU A 218 -11.92 -3.69 14.44
N ILE A 219 -10.93 -2.87 14.13
CA ILE A 219 -10.33 -1.93 15.07
C ILE A 219 -10.38 -0.54 14.43
N ASN A 220 -11.11 0.36 15.07
CA ASN A 220 -11.24 1.74 14.65
C ASN A 220 -10.31 2.64 15.49
N PRO A 221 -9.28 3.27 14.91
CA PRO A 221 -8.44 4.21 15.62
C PRO A 221 -9.17 5.54 15.86
N VAL A 222 -9.07 6.05 17.07
CA VAL A 222 -9.61 7.36 17.46
C VAL A 222 -8.47 8.21 18.03
N ILE A 223 -8.25 9.39 17.47
CA ILE A 223 -7.25 10.34 17.92
C ILE A 223 -7.96 11.63 18.34
N THR A 224 -7.90 11.95 19.61
CA THR A 224 -8.50 13.16 20.18
C THR A 224 -7.41 14.18 20.51
N ARG A 225 -7.47 15.35 19.85
CA ARG A 225 -6.54 16.44 20.13
C ARG A 225 -6.93 17.16 21.42
N LEU A 226 -5.93 17.36 22.29
CA LEU A 226 -6.11 18.11 23.51
C LEU A 226 -5.62 19.54 23.33
N GLU A 227 -6.43 20.52 23.75
CA GLU A 227 -6.04 21.92 23.71
C GLU A 227 -4.96 22.18 24.77
N SER A 228 -3.90 22.87 24.38
CA SER A 228 -2.86 23.28 25.30
C SER A 228 -3.25 24.62 25.92
N GLU A 229 -3.57 24.65 27.21
CA GLU A 229 -3.93 25.88 27.92
C GLU A 229 -2.73 26.79 28.24
N ASP A 230 -1.51 26.26 28.29
CA ASP A 230 -0.30 26.93 28.81
C ASP A 230 0.81 27.15 27.76
N GLY A 231 0.53 26.97 26.47
CA GLY A 231 1.59 27.04 25.43
C GLY A 231 2.59 25.88 25.49
N SER A 232 2.25 24.80 26.18
CA SER A 232 2.98 23.53 26.12
C SER A 232 2.77 22.84 24.76
N SER A 233 3.61 21.85 24.44
CA SER A 233 3.42 21.06 23.21
C SER A 233 2.03 20.43 23.20
N PRO A 234 1.29 20.49 22.07
CA PRO A 234 -0.02 19.89 21.97
C PRO A 234 0.05 18.38 22.18
N MET A 235 -0.98 17.82 22.77
CA MET A 235 -1.06 16.39 23.09
C MET A 235 -2.26 15.76 22.41
N VAL A 236 -2.24 14.42 22.31
CA VAL A 236 -3.35 13.62 21.83
C VAL A 236 -3.63 12.48 22.79
N ASP A 237 -4.91 12.17 22.97
CA ASP A 237 -5.36 10.87 23.45
C ASP A 237 -5.59 9.97 22.25
N ALA A 238 -4.99 8.80 22.24
CA ALA A 238 -5.15 7.78 21.23
C ALA A 238 -5.98 6.62 21.80
N ALA A 239 -6.92 6.12 21.02
CA ALA A 239 -7.75 5.00 21.45
C ALA A 239 -8.02 4.05 20.28
N TRP A 240 -8.22 2.78 20.62
CA TRP A 240 -8.77 1.78 19.71
C TRP A 240 -10.16 1.35 20.18
N GLU A 241 -11.13 1.45 19.27
CA GLU A 241 -12.47 0.89 19.46
C GLU A 241 -12.53 -0.44 18.72
N VAL A 242 -12.53 -1.54 19.47
CA VAL A 242 -12.51 -2.90 18.94
C VAL A 242 -13.93 -3.44 18.83
N GLN A 243 -14.23 -4.07 17.70
CA GLN A 243 -15.42 -4.87 17.48
C GLN A 243 -14.97 -6.28 17.09
N GLU A 244 -14.92 -7.19 18.07
CA GLU A 244 -14.37 -8.55 17.86
C GLU A 244 -15.19 -9.38 16.88
N GLY A 245 -16.50 -9.18 16.85
CA GLY A 245 -17.41 -9.97 16.05
C GLY A 245 -17.60 -11.39 16.61
N PRO A 246 -18.26 -12.28 15.88
CA PRO A 246 -18.46 -13.67 16.30
C PRO A 246 -17.20 -14.52 16.03
N LEU A 247 -17.00 -15.52 16.89
CA LEU A 247 -15.99 -16.56 16.67
C LEU A 247 -16.38 -17.40 15.45
N ALA A 248 -15.50 -17.53 14.47
CA ALA A 248 -15.71 -18.32 13.25
C ALA A 248 -15.14 -19.72 13.38
N LEU A 249 -15.95 -20.72 13.07
CA LEU A 249 -15.50 -22.10 12.93
C LEU A 249 -15.28 -22.44 11.45
N ILE A 250 -14.42 -23.41 11.17
CA ILE A 250 -14.27 -23.98 9.84
C ILE A 250 -15.44 -24.92 9.58
N ASN A 251 -16.39 -24.51 8.72
CA ASN A 251 -17.52 -25.33 8.36
C ASN A 251 -17.11 -26.47 7.40
N ARG A 252 -16.38 -26.11 6.34
CA ARG A 252 -15.95 -27.07 5.32
C ARG A 252 -14.59 -26.70 4.74
N VAL A 253 -13.82 -27.73 4.36
CA VAL A 253 -12.57 -27.57 3.58
C VAL A 253 -12.73 -28.37 2.28
N SER A 254 -12.71 -27.65 1.15
CA SER A 254 -12.82 -28.20 -0.21
C SER A 254 -11.47 -28.12 -0.92
N ILE A 255 -11.21 -29.08 -1.81
CA ILE A 255 -10.04 -29.12 -2.69
C ILE A 255 -10.58 -29.29 -4.10
N VAL A 256 -10.16 -28.46 -5.03
CA VAL A 256 -10.59 -28.47 -6.43
C VAL A 256 -9.39 -28.36 -7.38
N GLY A 257 -9.51 -28.93 -8.59
CA GLY A 257 -8.48 -28.91 -9.62
C GLY A 257 -7.40 -29.99 -9.50
N ASN A 258 -7.55 -30.92 -8.56
CA ASN A 258 -6.63 -32.06 -8.40
C ASN A 258 -7.05 -33.25 -9.31
N ASP A 259 -6.85 -33.10 -10.62
CA ASP A 259 -7.30 -34.09 -11.62
C ASP A 259 -6.53 -35.41 -11.56
N PHE A 260 -5.26 -35.37 -11.23
CA PHE A 260 -4.35 -36.52 -11.15
C PHE A 260 -3.93 -36.85 -9.71
N THR A 261 -3.71 -35.84 -8.87
CA THR A 261 -3.32 -36.06 -7.49
C THR A 261 -4.48 -36.45 -6.62
N HIS A 262 -4.35 -37.57 -5.93
CA HIS A 262 -5.40 -38.04 -4.99
C HIS A 262 -5.61 -37.01 -3.87
N GLU A 263 -6.86 -36.67 -3.59
CA GLU A 263 -7.27 -35.70 -2.57
C GLU A 263 -6.60 -35.91 -1.20
N TRP A 264 -6.44 -37.17 -0.78
CA TRP A 264 -5.84 -37.51 0.51
C TRP A 264 -4.39 -37.02 0.65
N VAL A 265 -3.64 -36.92 -0.47
CA VAL A 265 -2.24 -36.40 -0.47
C VAL A 265 -2.23 -34.92 -0.06
N ILE A 266 -3.16 -34.14 -0.61
CA ILE A 266 -3.31 -32.71 -0.29
C ILE A 266 -3.86 -32.58 1.14
N ARG A 267 -4.94 -33.32 1.44
CA ARG A 267 -5.62 -33.24 2.73
C ARG A 267 -4.70 -33.57 3.92
N ASN A 268 -3.70 -34.43 3.74
CA ASN A 268 -2.72 -34.76 4.77
C ASN A 268 -1.73 -33.59 5.05
N GLN A 269 -1.66 -32.58 4.19
CA GLN A 269 -0.84 -31.38 4.40
C GLN A 269 -1.60 -30.28 5.12
N LEU A 270 -2.93 -30.41 5.21
CA LEU A 270 -3.78 -29.39 5.81
C LEU A 270 -3.75 -29.47 7.33
N THR A 271 -3.57 -28.33 7.97
CA THR A 271 -3.74 -28.14 9.42
C THR A 271 -5.06 -27.47 9.77
N VAL A 272 -5.83 -27.05 8.75
CA VAL A 272 -7.20 -26.55 8.87
C VAL A 272 -8.18 -27.72 8.74
N ILE A 273 -9.02 -27.91 9.76
CA ILE A 273 -9.91 -29.08 9.89
C ILE A 273 -11.34 -28.59 10.13
N PRO A 274 -12.37 -29.14 9.41
CA PRO A 274 -13.76 -28.80 9.68
C PRO A 274 -14.15 -29.02 11.15
N GLY A 275 -14.83 -28.05 11.75
CA GLY A 275 -15.23 -28.03 13.15
C GLY A 275 -14.23 -27.35 14.11
N ASP A 276 -13.01 -27.08 13.67
CA ASP A 276 -12.05 -26.30 14.45
C ASP A 276 -12.34 -24.79 14.35
N VAL A 277 -11.82 -24.05 15.32
CA VAL A 277 -11.76 -22.59 15.26
C VAL A 277 -10.87 -22.17 14.10
N TYR A 278 -11.31 -21.19 13.33
CA TYR A 278 -10.49 -20.59 12.26
C TYR A 278 -9.16 -20.03 12.82
N SER A 279 -8.09 -20.15 12.06
CA SER A 279 -6.80 -19.55 12.38
C SER A 279 -6.06 -19.23 11.09
N GLN A 280 -5.72 -17.96 10.92
CA GLN A 280 -4.98 -17.44 9.76
C GLN A 280 -3.63 -18.14 9.60
N ASP A 281 -2.91 -18.33 10.69
CA ASP A 281 -1.61 -19.01 10.71
C ASP A 281 -1.70 -20.47 10.26
N ARG A 282 -2.75 -21.20 10.70
CA ARG A 282 -2.97 -22.57 10.26
C ARG A 282 -3.32 -22.64 8.78
N LEU A 283 -4.09 -21.69 8.27
CA LEU A 283 -4.41 -21.60 6.85
C LEU A 283 -3.14 -21.33 6.01
N ILE A 284 -2.33 -20.37 6.41
CA ILE A 284 -1.06 -20.03 5.72
C ILE A 284 -0.12 -21.24 5.71
N ARG A 285 0.04 -21.93 6.85
CA ARG A 285 0.85 -23.15 6.92
C ARG A 285 0.33 -24.25 6.00
N SER A 286 -0.99 -24.44 5.96
CA SER A 286 -1.62 -25.40 5.05
C SER A 286 -1.33 -25.06 3.60
N TYR A 287 -1.51 -23.80 3.20
CA TYR A 287 -1.19 -23.31 1.87
C TYR A 287 0.28 -23.55 1.49
N GLN A 288 1.20 -23.19 2.38
CA GLN A 288 2.64 -23.39 2.17
C GLN A 288 3.00 -24.89 2.04
N SER A 289 2.38 -25.75 2.86
CA SER A 289 2.60 -27.19 2.81
C SER A 289 2.12 -27.80 1.49
N VAL A 290 0.94 -27.41 1.01
CA VAL A 290 0.40 -27.87 -0.28
C VAL A 290 1.25 -27.35 -1.44
N SER A 291 1.57 -26.05 -1.45
CA SER A 291 2.41 -25.43 -2.49
C SER A 291 3.81 -26.07 -2.57
N SER A 292 4.35 -26.53 -1.45
CA SER A 292 5.68 -27.16 -1.38
C SER A 292 5.73 -28.60 -1.91
N LEU A 293 4.58 -29.22 -2.20
CA LEU A 293 4.55 -30.58 -2.77
C LEU A 293 5.19 -30.65 -4.17
N GLY A 294 5.21 -29.54 -4.92
CA GLY A 294 5.81 -29.46 -6.25
C GLY A 294 5.04 -30.21 -7.33
N PHE A 295 3.76 -30.54 -7.09
CA PHE A 295 2.87 -31.21 -8.04
C PHE A 295 2.01 -30.22 -8.81
N PHE A 296 1.90 -28.98 -8.34
CA PHE A 296 0.97 -27.97 -8.82
C PHE A 296 1.68 -26.83 -9.51
N GLU A 297 0.98 -26.16 -10.43
CA GLU A 297 1.46 -24.96 -11.07
C GLU A 297 1.75 -23.84 -10.04
N THR A 298 2.78 -23.05 -10.30
CA THR A 298 3.21 -21.95 -9.42
C THR A 298 3.17 -20.63 -10.16
N PRO A 299 2.70 -19.55 -9.53
CA PRO A 299 2.21 -19.48 -8.14
C PRO A 299 0.83 -20.10 -7.96
N MET A 300 0.65 -20.93 -6.92
CA MET A 300 -0.64 -21.46 -6.53
C MET A 300 -1.50 -20.31 -5.94
N PRO A 301 -2.80 -20.18 -6.30
CA PRO A 301 -3.68 -19.20 -5.70
C PRO A 301 -3.82 -19.41 -4.18
N PHE A 302 -3.98 -18.32 -3.44
CA PHE A 302 -4.28 -18.43 -2.00
C PHE A 302 -5.69 -19.03 -1.82
N PRO A 303 -5.92 -19.87 -0.78
CA PRO A 303 -7.22 -20.49 -0.55
C PRO A 303 -8.33 -19.44 -0.41
N ASP A 304 -9.45 -19.71 -1.06
CA ASP A 304 -10.65 -18.88 -0.95
C ASP A 304 -11.36 -19.13 0.39
N ILE A 305 -11.87 -18.07 1.01
CA ILE A 305 -12.54 -18.09 2.30
C ILE A 305 -13.92 -17.47 2.11
N GLU A 306 -14.94 -18.29 2.10
CA GLU A 306 -16.32 -17.86 1.94
C GLU A 306 -17.08 -17.89 3.29
N PRO A 307 -17.66 -16.76 3.73
CA PRO A 307 -18.48 -16.74 4.93
C PRO A 307 -19.80 -17.49 4.70
N THR A 308 -20.23 -18.24 5.72
CA THR A 308 -21.56 -18.87 5.75
C THR A 308 -22.58 -17.96 6.44
N GLU A 309 -23.87 -18.30 6.33
CA GLU A 309 -24.94 -17.55 7.02
C GLU A 309 -24.82 -17.58 8.56
N SER A 310 -24.13 -18.59 9.11
CA SER A 310 -23.89 -18.72 10.56
C SER A 310 -22.69 -17.87 11.04
N GLY A 311 -21.89 -17.32 10.15
CA GLY A 311 -20.63 -16.64 10.47
C GLY A 311 -19.40 -17.54 10.47
N ASP A 312 -19.59 -18.85 10.25
CA ASP A 312 -18.49 -19.80 10.02
C ASP A 312 -17.90 -19.63 8.62
N VAL A 313 -16.85 -20.37 8.29
CA VAL A 313 -16.17 -20.24 6.99
C VAL A 313 -16.05 -21.56 6.24
N ASP A 314 -16.30 -21.51 4.93
CA ASP A 314 -15.92 -22.54 3.97
C ASP A 314 -14.55 -22.14 3.38
N ILE A 315 -13.61 -23.08 3.34
CA ILE A 315 -12.27 -22.87 2.79
C ILE A 315 -12.11 -23.74 1.55
N THR A 316 -11.70 -23.13 0.44
CA THR A 316 -11.45 -23.85 -0.82
C THR A 316 -10.01 -23.69 -1.26
N PHE A 317 -9.30 -24.81 -1.37
CA PHE A 317 -7.97 -24.88 -1.97
C PHE A 317 -8.13 -25.19 -3.46
N GLU A 318 -7.75 -24.23 -4.31
CA GLU A 318 -7.71 -24.40 -5.75
C GLU A 318 -6.28 -24.75 -6.18
N VAL A 319 -6.11 -25.86 -6.86
CA VAL A 319 -4.84 -26.34 -7.39
C VAL A 319 -4.94 -26.59 -8.89
N ALA A 320 -3.83 -26.39 -9.62
CA ALA A 320 -3.72 -26.70 -11.04
C ALA A 320 -2.50 -27.61 -11.25
N GLU A 321 -2.65 -28.72 -12.07
CA GLU A 321 -1.63 -29.73 -12.31
C GLU A 321 -1.08 -29.69 -13.73
#